data_1cd5eb4ee7e3d5fd3f666a78fffa073a
#
_entry.id   1cd5eb4ee7e3d5fd3f666a78fffa073a
#
_cell.length_a   1.000
_cell.length_b   1.000
_cell.length_c   1.000
_cell.angle_alpha   90.00
_cell.angle_beta   90.00
_cell.angle_gamma   90.00
#
_symmetry.space_group_name_H-M   'P 1'
#
loop_
_entity.id
_entity.type
_entity.pdbx_description
1 polymer ?
#
loop_
_entity_poly.entity_id
_entity_poly.type
_entity_poly.pdbx_seq_one_letter_code
_entity_poly.pdbx_strand_id
1 'polypeptide(L)'
;PRVQEKLEAQMKQVATQICRAYGATCEFKYERRYPPTVNSEIEAHLAGSVATEMVGADSVNLNPKPAMGSEDFAYMLQEKPGAYIWIGNGDGEGSCMVHNPSYEFNDEILPIGATWWVKLAETSLPPIT
;
A
#
# COMPACT_ATOMS: atom_id res chain seq x y z
N PRO A 1 -10.71 11.00 -1.59
CA PRO A 1 -11.10 12.13 -2.45
C PRO A 1 -11.48 13.37 -1.64
N ARG A 2 -12.49 13.33 -0.75
CA ARG A 2 -12.97 14.51 0.02
C ARG A 2 -11.90 15.20 0.87
N VAL A 3 -11.04 14.44 1.55
CA VAL A 3 -9.97 15.01 2.40
C VAL A 3 -8.92 15.70 1.52
N GLN A 4 -8.53 15.07 0.42
CA GLN A 4 -7.57 15.62 -0.53
C GLN A 4 -8.08 16.94 -1.15
N GLU A 5 -9.33 16.99 -1.58
CA GLU A 5 -9.96 18.21 -2.11
C GLU A 5 -9.96 19.36 -1.10
N LYS A 6 -10.29 19.02 0.16
CA LYS A 6 -10.25 19.99 1.25
C LYS A 6 -8.83 20.50 1.51
N LEU A 7 -7.85 19.61 1.54
CA LEU A 7 -6.44 19.96 1.73
C LEU A 7 -5.94 20.85 0.61
N GLU A 8 -6.19 20.50 -0.65
CA GLU A 8 -5.81 21.30 -1.82
C GLU A 8 -6.37 22.71 -1.74
N ALA A 9 -7.66 22.85 -1.45
CA ALA A 9 -8.31 24.15 -1.32
C ALA A 9 -7.71 24.98 -0.17
N GLN A 10 -7.48 24.37 0.99
CA GLN A 10 -6.91 25.04 2.15
C GLN A 10 -5.44 25.43 1.92
N MET A 11 -4.65 24.55 1.33
CA MET A 11 -3.24 24.85 0.99
C MET A 11 -3.15 26.03 0.03
N LYS A 12 -3.99 26.07 -1.02
CA LYS A 12 -4.06 27.20 -1.95
C LYS A 12 -4.43 28.49 -1.23
N GLN A 13 -5.44 28.43 -0.36
CA GLN A 13 -5.88 29.58 0.42
C GLN A 13 -4.75 30.14 1.31
N VAL A 14 -4.11 29.27 2.10
CA VAL A 14 -3.02 29.65 3.02
C VAL A 14 -1.86 30.26 2.23
N ALA A 15 -1.38 29.61 1.18
CA ALA A 15 -0.28 30.11 0.37
C ALA A 15 -0.58 31.47 -0.24
N THR A 16 -1.79 31.64 -0.80
CA THR A 16 -2.22 32.91 -1.40
C THR A 16 -2.32 34.03 -0.37
N GLN A 17 -2.90 33.77 0.81
CA GLN A 17 -3.06 34.81 1.84
C GLN A 17 -1.73 35.23 2.45
N ILE A 18 -0.81 34.28 2.67
CA ILE A 18 0.53 34.60 3.17
C ILE A 18 1.28 35.49 2.15
N CYS A 19 1.29 35.12 0.87
CA CYS A 19 1.93 35.93 -0.17
C CYS A 19 1.32 37.35 -0.21
N ARG A 20 0.00 37.46 -0.14
CA ARG A 20 -0.70 38.76 -0.11
C ARG A 20 -0.28 39.64 1.09
N ALA A 21 -0.12 39.04 2.27
CA ALA A 21 0.27 39.77 3.47
C ALA A 21 1.66 40.41 3.33
N TYR A 22 2.51 39.86 2.46
CA TYR A 22 3.84 40.40 2.14
C TYR A 22 3.91 41.14 0.81
N GLY A 23 2.76 41.49 0.19
CA GLY A 23 2.74 42.20 -1.07
C GLY A 23 3.19 41.38 -2.29
N ALA A 24 3.23 40.06 -2.17
CA ALA A 24 3.62 39.13 -3.23
C ALA A 24 2.41 38.42 -3.87
N THR A 25 2.64 37.87 -5.05
CA THR A 25 1.68 36.94 -5.72
C THR A 25 2.11 35.49 -5.53
N CYS A 26 1.13 34.57 -5.60
CA CYS A 26 1.35 33.14 -5.45
C CYS A 26 0.84 32.41 -6.69
N GLU A 27 1.72 31.67 -7.35
CA GLU A 27 1.33 30.62 -8.28
C GLU A 27 1.27 29.31 -7.51
N PHE A 28 0.08 28.71 -7.44
CA PHE A 28 -0.13 27.47 -6.69
C PHE A 28 -0.46 26.34 -7.66
N LYS A 29 0.43 25.32 -7.70
CA LYS A 29 0.23 24.09 -8.47
C LYS A 29 0.08 22.92 -7.51
N TYR A 30 -0.99 22.16 -7.64
CA TYR A 30 -1.24 20.93 -6.89
C TYR A 30 -1.33 19.76 -7.86
N GLU A 31 -0.43 18.80 -7.73
CA GLU A 31 -0.41 17.60 -8.57
C GLU A 31 -1.02 16.43 -7.80
N ARG A 32 -2.14 15.92 -8.30
CA ARG A 32 -2.75 14.69 -7.79
C ARG A 32 -2.10 13.53 -8.52
N ARG A 33 -1.27 12.75 -7.80
CA ARG A 33 -0.52 11.65 -8.43
C ARG A 33 -1.22 10.33 -8.19
N TYR A 34 -1.17 9.80 -6.98
CA TYR A 34 -1.67 8.45 -6.69
C TYR A 34 -2.99 8.50 -5.91
N PRO A 35 -3.98 7.67 -6.29
CA PRO A 35 -5.13 7.41 -5.44
C PRO A 35 -4.71 6.57 -4.21
N PRO A 36 -5.54 6.50 -3.16
CA PRO A 36 -5.28 5.57 -2.06
C PRO A 36 -5.38 4.13 -2.55
N THR A 37 -4.45 3.27 -2.09
CA THR A 37 -4.51 1.82 -2.29
C THR A 37 -5.49 1.25 -1.27
N VAL A 38 -6.66 0.84 -1.75
CA VAL A 38 -7.73 0.25 -0.93
C VAL A 38 -8.06 -1.11 -1.47
N ASN A 39 -7.72 -2.15 -0.70
CA ASN A 39 -8.00 -3.52 -1.08
C ASN A 39 -9.51 -3.79 -1.15
N SER A 40 -9.90 -4.62 -2.10
CA SER A 40 -11.24 -5.19 -2.14
C SER A 40 -11.40 -6.24 -1.04
N GLU A 41 -12.53 -6.22 -0.35
CA GLU A 41 -12.74 -7.03 0.85
C GLU A 41 -12.60 -8.55 0.58
N ILE A 42 -13.21 -9.04 -0.49
CA ILE A 42 -13.19 -10.47 -0.85
C ILE A 42 -11.76 -10.92 -1.15
N GLU A 43 -11.03 -10.17 -1.97
CA GLU A 43 -9.67 -10.49 -2.38
C GLU A 43 -8.67 -10.36 -1.21
N ALA A 44 -8.90 -9.39 -0.32
CA ALA A 44 -8.11 -9.26 0.90
C ALA A 44 -8.32 -10.44 1.86
N HIS A 45 -9.57 -10.89 2.02
CA HIS A 45 -9.88 -12.09 2.81
C HIS A 45 -9.26 -13.35 2.21
N LEU A 46 -9.37 -13.55 0.89
CA LEU A 46 -8.73 -14.69 0.21
C LEU A 46 -7.22 -14.67 0.41
N ALA A 47 -6.58 -13.54 0.14
CA ALA A 47 -5.14 -13.37 0.32
C ALA A 47 -4.68 -13.67 1.75
N GLY A 48 -5.45 -13.17 2.74
CA GLY A 48 -5.18 -13.39 4.15
C GLY A 48 -5.41 -14.83 4.60
N SER A 49 -6.45 -15.52 4.09
CA SER A 49 -6.72 -16.92 4.43
C SER A 49 -5.61 -17.84 3.91
N VAL A 50 -5.14 -17.64 2.68
CA VAL A 50 -4.00 -18.37 2.11
C VAL A 50 -2.73 -18.14 2.93
N ALA A 51 -2.45 -16.90 3.33
CA ALA A 51 -1.30 -16.60 4.18
C ALA A 51 -1.43 -17.30 5.55
N THR A 52 -2.60 -17.24 6.16
CA THR A 52 -2.86 -17.86 7.46
C THR A 52 -2.69 -19.39 7.43
N GLU A 53 -3.14 -20.04 6.37
CA GLU A 53 -2.95 -21.48 6.17
C GLU A 53 -1.47 -21.84 6.06
N MET A 54 -0.66 -20.99 5.42
CA MET A 54 0.75 -21.25 5.18
C MET A 54 1.65 -21.02 6.37
N VAL A 55 1.47 -19.89 7.07
CA VAL A 55 2.41 -19.44 8.11
C VAL A 55 1.78 -19.34 9.50
N GLY A 56 0.51 -19.67 9.64
CA GLY A 56 -0.23 -19.60 10.90
C GLY A 56 -0.79 -18.21 11.20
N ALA A 57 -1.88 -18.18 11.96
CA ALA A 57 -2.62 -16.94 12.28
C ALA A 57 -1.77 -15.91 13.05
N ASP A 58 -0.85 -16.36 13.90
CA ASP A 58 0.00 -15.48 14.70
C ASP A 58 1.01 -14.68 13.86
N SER A 59 1.28 -15.15 12.64
CA SER A 59 2.20 -14.51 11.70
C SER A 59 1.50 -13.63 10.66
N VAL A 60 0.17 -13.51 10.71
CA VAL A 60 -0.62 -12.77 9.71
C VAL A 60 -1.42 -11.64 10.37
N ASN A 61 -1.16 -10.40 9.95
CA ASN A 61 -1.93 -9.26 10.37
C ASN A 61 -2.98 -8.90 9.30
N LEU A 62 -4.23 -9.28 9.53
CA LEU A 62 -5.34 -9.02 8.60
C LEU A 62 -5.85 -7.57 8.63
N ASN A 63 -5.45 -6.79 9.61
CA ASN A 63 -5.91 -5.41 9.76
C ASN A 63 -4.74 -4.47 10.13
N PRO A 64 -3.73 -4.33 9.25
CA PRO A 64 -2.62 -3.44 9.50
C PRO A 64 -3.06 -1.97 9.52
N LYS A 65 -2.33 -1.14 10.26
CA LYS A 65 -2.55 0.30 10.22
C LYS A 65 -2.25 0.82 8.81
N PRO A 66 -3.04 1.78 8.30
CA PRO A 66 -2.77 2.40 7.01
C PRO A 66 -1.35 2.97 6.95
N ALA A 67 -0.63 2.68 5.87
CA ALA A 67 0.69 3.24 5.59
C ALA A 67 0.55 4.55 4.80
N MET A 68 1.46 5.51 5.07
CA MET A 68 1.53 6.80 4.38
C MET A 68 2.38 6.73 3.10
N GLY A 69 2.29 5.63 2.38
CA GLY A 69 2.98 5.41 1.11
C GLY A 69 2.08 5.65 -0.10
N SER A 70 2.70 5.81 -1.25
CA SER A 70 2.02 5.82 -2.56
C SER A 70 2.37 4.55 -3.31
N GLU A 71 1.39 3.96 -3.97
CA GLU A 71 1.52 2.69 -4.67
C GLU A 71 0.77 2.76 -6.01
N ASP A 72 1.41 2.37 -7.11
CA ASP A 72 0.78 2.39 -8.44
C ASP A 72 -0.26 1.29 -8.63
N PHE A 73 -0.20 0.21 -7.86
CA PHE A 73 -1.24 -0.80 -7.79
C PHE A 73 -2.63 -0.22 -7.46
N ALA A 74 -2.66 0.97 -6.84
CA ALA A 74 -3.90 1.72 -6.60
C ALA A 74 -4.70 1.99 -7.89
N TYR A 75 -4.04 2.16 -9.03
CA TYR A 75 -4.71 2.33 -10.32
C TYR A 75 -5.32 1.02 -10.82
N MET A 76 -4.67 -0.12 -10.59
CA MET A 76 -5.23 -1.43 -10.93
C MET A 76 -6.51 -1.70 -10.12
N LEU A 77 -6.51 -1.30 -8.84
CA LEU A 77 -7.68 -1.45 -7.96
C LEU A 77 -8.88 -0.57 -8.37
N GLN A 78 -8.68 0.48 -9.16
CA GLN A 78 -9.78 1.26 -9.73
C GLN A 78 -10.45 0.54 -10.90
N GLU A 79 -9.73 -0.35 -11.59
CA GLU A 79 -10.21 -1.07 -12.76
C GLU A 79 -10.72 -2.48 -12.42
N LYS A 80 -10.11 -3.13 -11.43
CA LYS A 80 -10.42 -4.51 -11.03
C LYS A 80 -10.32 -4.68 -9.52
N PRO A 81 -11.21 -5.49 -8.91
CA PRO A 81 -11.04 -5.95 -7.54
C PRO A 81 -9.70 -6.65 -7.37
N GLY A 82 -9.04 -6.40 -6.24
CA GLY A 82 -7.74 -6.98 -5.95
C GLY A 82 -7.29 -6.69 -4.52
N ALA A 83 -6.15 -7.25 -4.16
CA ALA A 83 -5.52 -7.00 -2.87
C ALA A 83 -4.00 -6.81 -3.02
N TYR A 84 -3.51 -5.81 -2.36
CA TYR A 84 -2.08 -5.55 -2.16
C TYR A 84 -1.69 -6.05 -0.77
N ILE A 85 -0.68 -6.89 -0.69
CA ILE A 85 -0.20 -7.45 0.57
C ILE A 85 1.26 -7.07 0.81
N TRP A 86 1.66 -7.11 2.07
CA TRP A 86 3.03 -6.91 2.50
C TRP A 86 3.60 -8.20 3.06
N ILE A 87 4.86 -8.51 2.75
CA ILE A 87 5.63 -9.56 3.39
C ILE A 87 6.65 -8.88 4.29
N GLY A 88 6.64 -9.22 5.59
CA GLY A 88 7.60 -8.69 6.55
C GLY A 88 9.02 -9.20 6.27
N ASN A 89 10.00 -8.33 6.50
CA ASN A 89 11.42 -8.63 6.28
C ASN A 89 12.11 -9.30 7.49
N GLY A 90 11.35 -9.58 8.56
CA GLY A 90 11.88 -10.14 9.81
C GLY A 90 12.41 -9.07 10.77
N ASP A 91 13.07 -9.53 11.86
CA ASP A 91 13.59 -8.67 12.94
C ASP A 91 15.13 -8.63 12.99
N GLY A 92 15.80 -9.18 11.96
CA GLY A 92 17.25 -9.27 11.89
C GLY A 92 17.96 -7.96 11.55
N GLU A 93 19.26 -8.00 11.44
CA GLU A 93 20.07 -6.89 10.95
C GLU A 93 19.61 -6.52 9.52
N GLY A 94 19.47 -5.23 9.24
CA GLY A 94 18.96 -4.77 7.93
C GLY A 94 17.43 -4.79 7.75
N SER A 95 16.66 -5.29 8.74
CA SER A 95 15.18 -5.36 8.69
C SER A 95 14.45 -4.03 8.98
N CYS A 96 15.14 -2.90 8.81
CA CYS A 96 14.54 -1.58 8.92
C CYS A 96 13.50 -1.34 7.81
N MET A 97 12.74 -0.25 7.92
CA MET A 97 11.75 0.12 6.90
C MET A 97 12.39 0.34 5.53
N VAL A 98 11.67 0.00 4.48
CA VAL A 98 12.03 0.32 3.10
C VAL A 98 12.40 1.81 2.95
N HIS A 99 13.25 2.14 1.99
CA HIS A 99 13.85 3.46 1.79
C HIS A 99 14.89 3.90 2.85
N ASN A 100 15.24 3.01 3.80
CA ASN A 100 16.37 3.23 4.68
C ASN A 100 17.66 2.78 3.95
N PRO A 101 18.78 3.54 4.01
CA PRO A 101 20.02 3.13 3.34
C PRO A 101 20.66 1.87 3.90
N SER A 102 20.25 1.45 5.10
CA SER A 102 20.68 0.18 5.74
C SER A 102 19.68 -0.95 5.56
N TYR A 103 18.67 -0.77 4.70
CA TYR A 103 17.71 -1.84 4.41
C TYR A 103 18.40 -2.95 3.60
N GLU A 104 18.25 -4.17 4.07
CA GLU A 104 18.73 -5.38 3.40
C GLU A 104 17.57 -6.36 3.19
N PHE A 105 17.46 -6.93 2.00
CA PHE A 105 16.44 -7.92 1.71
C PHE A 105 16.78 -9.24 2.42
N ASN A 106 15.79 -9.82 3.07
CA ASN A 106 15.91 -11.13 3.68
C ASN A 106 15.56 -12.23 2.66
N ASP A 107 16.55 -12.94 2.17
CA ASP A 107 16.37 -14.00 1.17
C ASP A 107 15.55 -15.18 1.70
N GLU A 108 15.44 -15.37 3.03
CA GLU A 108 14.63 -16.41 3.63
C GLU A 108 13.13 -16.25 3.39
N ILE A 109 12.68 -15.02 3.06
CA ILE A 109 11.27 -14.77 2.73
C ILE A 109 10.92 -15.09 1.27
N LEU A 110 11.90 -15.28 0.39
CA LEU A 110 11.65 -15.57 -1.04
C LEU A 110 10.82 -16.85 -1.24
N PRO A 111 11.13 -17.99 -0.57
CA PRO A 111 10.30 -19.19 -0.67
C PRO A 111 8.88 -18.98 -0.15
N ILE A 112 8.73 -18.17 0.90
CA ILE A 112 7.41 -17.84 1.47
C ILE A 112 6.56 -17.08 0.44
N GLY A 113 7.13 -16.03 -0.16
CA GLY A 113 6.44 -15.25 -1.19
C GLY A 113 6.08 -16.08 -2.42
N ALA A 114 7.03 -16.90 -2.92
CA ALA A 114 6.79 -17.76 -4.06
C ALA A 114 5.71 -18.81 -3.78
N THR A 115 5.75 -19.45 -2.62
CA THR A 115 4.77 -20.45 -2.22
C THR A 115 3.39 -19.83 -2.03
N TRP A 116 3.31 -18.62 -1.49
CA TRP A 116 2.05 -17.91 -1.34
C TRP A 116 1.36 -17.68 -2.70
N TRP A 117 2.11 -17.27 -3.73
CA TRP A 117 1.56 -17.11 -5.08
C TRP A 117 1.04 -18.42 -5.67
N VAL A 118 1.79 -19.53 -5.47
CA VAL A 118 1.33 -20.86 -5.92
C VAL A 118 0.03 -21.24 -5.22
N LYS A 119 -0.02 -21.11 -3.88
CA LYS A 119 -1.21 -21.43 -3.10
C LYS A 119 -2.41 -20.55 -3.45
N LEU A 120 -2.18 -19.26 -3.66
CA LEU A 120 -3.23 -18.35 -4.10
C LEU A 120 -3.82 -18.78 -5.46
N ALA A 121 -2.97 -19.14 -6.41
CA ALA A 121 -3.39 -19.62 -7.71
C ALA A 121 -4.18 -20.94 -7.62
N GLU A 122 -3.68 -21.91 -6.86
CA GLU A 122 -4.36 -23.19 -6.61
C GLU A 122 -5.73 -23.02 -5.94
N THR A 123 -5.85 -22.04 -5.02
CA THR A 123 -7.10 -21.77 -4.32
C THR A 123 -8.12 -21.02 -5.21
N SER A 124 -7.62 -20.14 -6.08
CA SER A 124 -8.46 -19.25 -6.88
C SER A 124 -8.92 -19.89 -8.20
N LEU A 125 -8.13 -20.82 -8.72
CA LEU A 125 -8.40 -21.46 -10.03
C LEU A 125 -8.88 -22.90 -9.83
N PRO A 126 -10.05 -23.26 -10.36
CA PRO A 126 -10.50 -24.64 -10.28
C PRO A 126 -9.52 -25.56 -11.04
N PRO A 127 -9.31 -26.79 -10.57
CA PRO A 127 -8.47 -27.74 -11.30
C PRO A 127 -9.04 -27.97 -12.71
N ILE A 128 -8.16 -28.01 -13.70
CA ILE A 128 -8.53 -28.39 -15.07
C ILE A 128 -8.90 -29.87 -15.02
N THR A 129 -10.21 -30.18 -15.12
CA THR A 129 -10.74 -31.55 -15.24
C THR A 129 -10.61 -32.07 -16.66
#